data_7269ab526e64e68751613b339bdf3843
#
_entry.id   7269ab526e64e68751613b339bdf3843
#
_cell.length_a   1.000
_cell.length_b   1.000
_cell.length_c   1.000
_cell.angle_alpha   90.00
_cell.angle_beta   90.00
_cell.angle_gamma   90.00
#
_symmetry.space_group_name_H-M   'P 1'
#
loop_
_entity.id
_entity.type
_entity.pdbx_description
1 polymer ?
#
loop_
_entity_poly.entity_id
_entity_poly.type
_entity_poly.pdbx_seq_one_letter_code
_entity_poly.pdbx_strand_id
1 'polypeptide(L)'
;MAGTNMGQRTRAFWVHTNPIAEDPKKHVEELAELGAEELFVLSIDGQGALYPSKSFISTPPGKKKDMLAPLFKEAKRKGMKIHAWDVCFNKPNQELVKQKKEWFVVSKNGVSCVDKPPYVSDYLWLCPSQEEARSFLLSGVQELAERYDLDGIHLDYIRLPDIFLPEQLRTQYGIKKGNDVYNPDYDFCYCPTCRNGFKRDYGVDPMEIEFGTRYWYQWVKWRADKITSFVQDFHKVVKSYDNTIETSAAVFATPGTSYRYVFQQWAKWPLDSLQPMIYHEYYDKGVEWIGEAVLEGVSTGKKILAGILLGFMKSEAEVKRSAEVALQKGAQGVCWFVYPVPKPEHKGAIAEATHSI
;
A
#
# COMPACT_ATOMS: atom_id res chain seq x y z
N MET A 1 23.00 0.08 -29.78
CA MET A 1 22.02 1.09 -29.32
C MET A 1 20.65 0.49 -29.53
N ALA A 2 20.12 -0.14 -28.52
CA ALA A 2 18.74 -0.65 -28.56
C ALA A 2 17.83 0.56 -28.31
N GLY A 3 17.03 0.93 -29.31
CA GLY A 3 15.99 1.93 -29.16
C GLY A 3 15.00 1.45 -28.10
N THR A 4 14.99 2.10 -26.95
CA THR A 4 13.96 1.94 -25.95
C THR A 4 12.65 2.38 -26.58
N ASN A 5 11.79 1.42 -26.87
CA ASN A 5 10.38 1.66 -27.17
C ASN A 5 9.81 2.39 -25.95
N MET A 6 9.71 3.73 -26.02
CA MET A 6 9.08 4.54 -24.99
C MET A 6 7.58 4.27 -25.09
N GLY A 7 7.13 3.14 -24.49
CA GLY A 7 5.72 2.89 -24.30
C GLY A 7 5.08 4.07 -23.57
N GLN A 8 3.80 4.30 -23.83
CA GLN A 8 3.03 5.36 -23.17
C GLN A 8 3.22 5.25 -21.65
N ARG A 9 3.67 6.33 -21.03
CA ARG A 9 3.91 6.41 -19.59
C ARG A 9 2.60 6.65 -18.86
N THR A 10 2.46 6.06 -17.70
CA THR A 10 1.24 6.13 -16.90
C THR A 10 1.19 7.39 -16.03
N ARG A 11 0.07 8.08 -16.07
CA ARG A 11 -0.25 9.28 -15.28
C ARG A 11 -1.35 8.95 -14.29
N ALA A 12 -0.96 8.66 -13.05
CA ALA A 12 -1.86 8.10 -12.06
C ALA A 12 -2.01 8.98 -10.80
N PHE A 13 -3.14 8.80 -10.11
CA PHE A 13 -3.42 9.43 -8.82
C PHE A 13 -4.02 8.42 -7.85
N TRP A 14 -3.57 8.41 -6.60
CA TRP A 14 -4.36 7.88 -5.50
C TRP A 14 -5.45 8.88 -5.14
N VAL A 15 -6.67 8.38 -4.99
CA VAL A 15 -7.86 9.21 -4.80
C VAL A 15 -8.59 8.78 -3.53
N HIS A 16 -8.74 9.68 -2.57
CA HIS A 16 -9.58 9.47 -1.41
C HIS A 16 -11.06 9.69 -1.78
N THR A 17 -11.88 8.66 -1.59
CA THR A 17 -13.30 8.68 -1.98
C THR A 17 -14.17 9.57 -1.11
N ASN A 18 -13.99 9.54 0.22
CA ASN A 18 -14.88 10.25 1.15
C ASN A 18 -15.05 11.76 0.84
N PRO A 19 -13.95 12.54 0.61
CA PRO A 19 -14.08 13.97 0.37
C PRO A 19 -14.69 14.33 -0.97
N ILE A 20 -14.78 13.38 -1.94
CA ILE A 20 -15.26 13.65 -3.31
C ILE A 20 -16.59 13.01 -3.66
N ALA A 21 -17.13 12.17 -2.75
CA ALA A 21 -18.32 11.36 -3.01
C ALA A 21 -19.62 12.18 -3.18
N GLU A 22 -19.66 13.45 -2.77
CA GLU A 22 -20.82 14.32 -2.89
C GLU A 22 -20.92 14.97 -4.29
N ASP A 23 -19.79 15.20 -4.98
CA ASP A 23 -19.75 15.76 -6.33
C ASP A 23 -18.68 15.05 -7.21
N PRO A 24 -18.90 13.78 -7.55
CA PRO A 24 -17.94 12.99 -8.32
C PRO A 24 -17.61 13.61 -9.69
N LYS A 25 -18.60 14.24 -10.33
CA LYS A 25 -18.43 14.85 -11.65
C LYS A 25 -17.40 15.97 -11.62
N LYS A 26 -17.55 16.92 -10.70
CA LYS A 26 -16.60 18.04 -10.52
C LYS A 26 -15.18 17.53 -10.28
N HIS A 27 -15.03 16.55 -9.38
CA HIS A 27 -13.72 16.04 -9.01
C HIS A 27 -13.06 15.23 -10.14
N VAL A 28 -13.83 14.48 -10.93
CA VAL A 28 -13.31 13.81 -12.13
C VAL A 28 -12.91 14.80 -13.21
N GLU A 29 -13.65 15.90 -13.38
CA GLU A 29 -13.27 16.99 -14.29
C GLU A 29 -11.93 17.63 -13.85
N GLU A 30 -11.76 17.90 -12.57
CA GLU A 30 -10.51 18.44 -12.03
C GLU A 30 -9.32 17.45 -12.21
N LEU A 31 -9.54 16.14 -11.98
CA LEU A 31 -8.51 15.11 -12.24
C LEU A 31 -8.13 15.05 -13.72
N ALA A 32 -9.10 15.23 -14.64
CA ALA A 32 -8.82 15.31 -16.07
C ALA A 32 -7.95 16.54 -16.42
N GLU A 33 -8.24 17.69 -15.81
CA GLU A 33 -7.44 18.92 -15.96
C GLU A 33 -6.01 18.74 -15.44
N LEU A 34 -5.84 17.95 -14.36
CA LEU A 34 -4.53 17.56 -13.85
C LEU A 34 -3.80 16.52 -14.73
N GLY A 35 -4.44 16.03 -15.80
CA GLY A 35 -3.86 15.08 -16.74
C GLY A 35 -3.92 13.62 -16.29
N ALA A 36 -4.78 13.26 -15.33
CA ALA A 36 -4.93 11.90 -14.85
C ALA A 36 -5.47 10.94 -15.93
N GLU A 37 -4.86 9.76 -16.06
CA GLU A 37 -5.30 8.66 -16.92
C GLU A 37 -5.72 7.41 -16.12
N GLU A 38 -5.10 7.19 -14.98
CA GLU A 38 -5.39 6.06 -14.09
C GLU A 38 -5.67 6.55 -12.66
N LEU A 39 -6.75 6.06 -12.06
CA LEU A 39 -7.17 6.43 -10.71
C LEU A 39 -7.12 5.20 -9.80
N PHE A 40 -6.33 5.27 -8.73
CA PHE A 40 -6.35 4.32 -7.63
C PHE A 40 -7.32 4.83 -6.58
N VAL A 41 -8.57 4.36 -6.63
CA VAL A 41 -9.69 4.90 -5.85
C VAL A 41 -9.87 4.11 -4.57
N LEU A 42 -9.77 4.77 -3.41
CA LEU A 42 -9.99 4.13 -2.11
C LEU A 42 -11.38 3.52 -2.05
N SER A 43 -11.44 2.19 -2.07
CA SER A 43 -12.66 1.40 -2.18
C SER A 43 -12.97 0.61 -0.92
N ILE A 44 -11.92 0.10 -0.27
CA ILE A 44 -11.99 -0.52 1.05
C ILE A 44 -10.93 0.16 1.92
N ASP A 45 -11.34 0.91 2.92
CA ASP A 45 -10.44 1.53 3.89
C ASP A 45 -10.20 0.63 5.12
N GLY A 46 -9.51 1.16 6.14
CA GLY A 46 -9.27 0.43 7.38
C GLY A 46 -10.56 0.06 8.13
N GLN A 47 -11.62 0.83 7.98
CA GLN A 47 -12.91 0.59 8.62
C GLN A 47 -13.83 -0.34 7.81
N GLY A 48 -13.58 -0.51 6.50
CA GLY A 48 -14.37 -1.38 5.65
C GLY A 48 -14.65 -0.84 4.25
N ALA A 49 -15.59 -1.45 3.55
CA ALA A 49 -16.00 -1.08 2.21
C ALA A 49 -16.75 0.26 2.17
N LEU A 50 -16.46 1.09 1.18
CA LEU A 50 -17.13 2.38 0.91
C LEU A 50 -18.40 2.19 0.05
N TYR A 51 -18.97 1.00 0.07
CA TYR A 51 -20.20 0.59 -0.59
C TYR A 51 -20.96 -0.43 0.26
N PRO A 52 -22.27 -0.67 0.02
CA PRO A 52 -23.02 -1.72 0.73
C PRO A 52 -22.51 -3.11 0.31
N SER A 53 -21.59 -3.67 1.10
CA SER A 53 -21.00 -4.99 0.86
C SER A 53 -21.90 -6.10 1.39
N LYS A 54 -21.85 -7.26 0.71
CA LYS A 54 -22.55 -8.49 1.11
C LYS A 54 -21.61 -9.47 1.80
N SER A 55 -20.34 -9.45 1.45
CA SER A 55 -19.32 -10.42 1.91
C SER A 55 -18.27 -9.81 2.82
N PHE A 56 -18.25 -8.49 2.95
CA PHE A 56 -17.28 -7.74 3.73
C PHE A 56 -17.93 -6.72 4.67
N ILE A 57 -17.20 -6.22 5.67
CA ILE A 57 -17.69 -5.14 6.52
C ILE A 57 -17.72 -3.84 5.71
N SER A 58 -18.84 -3.11 5.77
CA SER A 58 -18.92 -1.77 5.18
C SER A 58 -18.74 -0.69 6.24
N THR A 59 -18.13 0.43 5.85
CA THR A 59 -18.08 1.65 6.68
C THR A 59 -19.48 2.18 6.98
N PRO A 60 -19.70 3.00 8.03
CA PRO A 60 -21.02 3.59 8.28
C PRO A 60 -21.60 4.36 7.08
N PRO A 61 -20.86 5.20 6.32
CA PRO A 61 -21.34 5.77 5.08
C PRO A 61 -21.58 4.71 3.99
N GLY A 62 -20.67 3.74 3.83
CA GLY A 62 -20.77 2.68 2.84
C GLY A 62 -21.98 1.77 3.04
N LYS A 63 -22.42 1.52 4.29
CA LYS A 63 -23.68 0.81 4.57
C LYS A 63 -24.92 1.54 4.01
N LYS A 64 -24.88 2.87 3.92
CA LYS A 64 -26.03 3.70 3.52
C LYS A 64 -26.12 3.92 2.02
N LYS A 65 -24.98 4.13 1.35
CA LYS A 65 -24.94 4.39 -0.09
C LYS A 65 -23.65 3.82 -0.72
N ASP A 66 -23.74 3.52 -1.99
CA ASP A 66 -22.57 3.18 -2.80
C ASP A 66 -21.85 4.49 -3.18
N MET A 67 -20.67 4.70 -2.59
CA MET A 67 -19.86 5.90 -2.81
C MET A 67 -18.97 5.77 -4.05
N LEU A 68 -18.78 4.55 -4.56
CA LEU A 68 -17.86 4.24 -5.67
C LEU A 68 -18.56 4.33 -7.03
N ALA A 69 -19.75 3.74 -7.17
CA ALA A 69 -20.42 3.61 -8.45
C ALA A 69 -20.59 4.96 -9.19
N PRO A 70 -21.01 6.08 -8.55
CA PRO A 70 -21.09 7.37 -9.23
C PRO A 70 -19.72 7.88 -9.70
N LEU A 71 -18.67 7.70 -8.88
CA LEU A 71 -17.30 8.12 -9.21
C LEU A 71 -16.74 7.30 -10.38
N PHE A 72 -16.89 5.98 -10.34
CA PHE A 72 -16.43 5.09 -11.41
C PHE A 72 -17.11 5.39 -12.75
N LYS A 73 -18.42 5.63 -12.71
CA LYS A 73 -19.18 6.01 -13.90
C LYS A 73 -18.64 7.29 -14.56
N GLU A 74 -18.37 8.33 -13.77
CA GLU A 74 -17.86 9.59 -14.31
C GLU A 74 -16.41 9.44 -14.82
N ALA A 75 -15.56 8.70 -14.10
CA ALA A 75 -14.18 8.45 -14.53
C ALA A 75 -14.12 7.63 -15.83
N LYS A 76 -14.92 6.57 -15.96
CA LYS A 76 -15.04 5.79 -17.22
C LYS A 76 -15.57 6.66 -18.38
N ARG A 77 -16.54 7.56 -18.11
CA ARG A 77 -17.04 8.50 -19.12
C ARG A 77 -15.95 9.43 -19.66
N LYS A 78 -14.93 9.73 -18.85
CA LYS A 78 -13.74 10.51 -19.24
C LYS A 78 -12.62 9.65 -19.84
N GLY A 79 -12.82 8.35 -19.97
CA GLY A 79 -11.81 7.41 -20.51
C GLY A 79 -10.69 7.07 -19.55
N MET A 80 -10.86 7.34 -18.24
CA MET A 80 -9.87 7.02 -17.23
C MET A 80 -9.99 5.54 -16.81
N LYS A 81 -8.85 4.91 -16.55
CA LYS A 81 -8.79 3.60 -15.92
C LYS A 81 -9.02 3.69 -14.41
N ILE A 82 -9.68 2.67 -13.87
CA ILE A 82 -10.05 2.62 -12.45
C ILE A 82 -9.45 1.38 -11.81
N HIS A 83 -8.63 1.62 -10.79
CA HIS A 83 -8.09 0.61 -9.90
C HIS A 83 -8.74 0.76 -8.52
N ALA A 84 -9.45 -0.27 -8.04
CA ALA A 84 -10.01 -0.26 -6.70
C ALA A 84 -8.89 -0.41 -5.67
N TRP A 85 -8.70 0.58 -4.82
CA TRP A 85 -7.66 0.60 -3.78
C TRP A 85 -8.20 0.01 -2.47
N ASP A 86 -7.55 -1.05 -1.99
CA ASP A 86 -7.86 -1.78 -0.76
C ASP A 86 -6.75 -1.63 0.28
N VAL A 87 -7.08 -1.04 1.42
CA VAL A 87 -6.26 -1.06 2.64
C VAL A 87 -6.36 -2.44 3.27
N CYS A 88 -5.35 -3.28 3.07
CA CYS A 88 -5.42 -4.71 3.30
C CYS A 88 -5.34 -5.10 4.79
N PHE A 89 -4.14 -5.23 5.38
CA PHE A 89 -3.99 -5.79 6.73
C PHE A 89 -4.30 -4.82 7.87
N ASN A 90 -4.28 -3.51 7.67
CA ASN A 90 -4.63 -2.56 8.73
C ASN A 90 -6.15 -2.37 8.81
N LYS A 91 -6.80 -2.96 9.82
CA LYS A 91 -8.26 -2.97 9.98
C LYS A 91 -8.69 -2.51 11.38
N PRO A 92 -8.63 -1.20 11.70
CA PRO A 92 -9.08 -0.66 12.99
C PRO A 92 -10.62 -0.62 13.13
N ASN A 93 -11.31 -1.64 12.62
CA ASN A 93 -12.76 -1.76 12.72
C ASN A 93 -13.15 -2.39 14.06
N GLN A 94 -13.89 -1.65 14.88
CA GLN A 94 -14.23 -2.06 16.24
C GLN A 94 -15.15 -3.29 16.29
N GLU A 95 -16.00 -3.48 15.28
CA GLU A 95 -16.85 -4.68 15.19
C GLU A 95 -16.00 -5.91 14.94
N LEU A 96 -15.06 -5.82 14.00
CA LEU A 96 -14.09 -6.89 13.70
C LEU A 96 -13.21 -7.21 14.92
N VAL A 97 -12.69 -6.17 15.59
CA VAL A 97 -11.88 -6.32 16.82
C VAL A 97 -12.65 -7.09 17.88
N LYS A 98 -13.92 -6.74 18.11
CA LYS A 98 -14.77 -7.40 19.11
C LYS A 98 -15.07 -8.86 18.78
N GLN A 99 -15.27 -9.18 17.50
CA GLN A 99 -15.68 -10.51 17.05
C GLN A 99 -14.51 -11.46 16.80
N LYS A 100 -13.33 -10.91 16.42
CA LYS A 100 -12.19 -11.65 15.86
C LYS A 100 -10.84 -11.16 16.38
N LYS A 101 -10.75 -10.89 17.69
CA LYS A 101 -9.52 -10.40 18.32
C LYS A 101 -8.31 -11.32 18.03
N GLU A 102 -8.54 -12.61 17.91
CA GLU A 102 -7.51 -13.62 17.61
C GLU A 102 -6.90 -13.51 16.21
N TRP A 103 -7.53 -12.76 15.30
CA TRP A 103 -6.96 -12.49 13.96
C TRP A 103 -5.86 -11.44 13.97
N PHE A 104 -5.78 -10.64 15.03
CA PHE A 104 -4.86 -9.52 15.11
C PHE A 104 -3.45 -9.96 15.56
N VAL A 105 -2.45 -9.22 15.08
CA VAL A 105 -1.05 -9.53 15.38
C VAL A 105 -0.71 -9.35 16.86
N VAL A 106 0.24 -10.15 17.32
CA VAL A 106 0.78 -10.14 18.70
C VAL A 106 2.25 -9.81 18.65
N SER A 107 2.73 -8.91 19.50
CA SER A 107 4.14 -8.54 19.60
C SER A 107 4.97 -9.67 20.22
N LYS A 108 6.31 -9.56 20.14
CA LYS A 108 7.23 -10.49 20.82
C LYS A 108 7.04 -10.50 22.35
N ASN A 109 6.54 -9.42 22.94
CA ASN A 109 6.20 -9.36 24.36
C ASN A 109 4.85 -10.02 24.70
N GLY A 110 4.18 -10.66 23.73
CA GLY A 110 2.93 -11.38 23.94
C GLY A 110 1.69 -10.47 24.00
N VAL A 111 1.81 -9.20 23.63
CA VAL A 111 0.71 -8.22 23.69
C VAL A 111 0.09 -8.05 22.30
N SER A 112 -1.24 -8.18 22.21
CA SER A 112 -1.96 -7.93 20.97
C SER A 112 -1.88 -6.45 20.57
N CYS A 113 -1.80 -6.16 19.26
CA CYS A 113 -1.91 -4.79 18.75
C CYS A 113 -3.27 -4.15 19.07
N VAL A 114 -4.29 -4.94 19.38
CA VAL A 114 -5.59 -4.45 19.85
C VAL A 114 -5.47 -3.81 21.25
N ASP A 115 -4.67 -4.40 22.12
CA ASP A 115 -4.47 -3.92 23.50
C ASP A 115 -3.41 -2.82 23.58
N LYS A 116 -2.38 -2.91 22.74
CA LYS A 116 -1.30 -1.93 22.62
C LYS A 116 -0.91 -1.75 21.15
N PRO A 117 -1.59 -0.84 20.42
CA PRO A 117 -1.26 -0.56 19.03
C PRO A 117 0.19 -0.07 18.89
N PRO A 118 0.94 -0.51 17.86
CA PRO A 118 2.25 0.07 17.58
C PRO A 118 2.08 1.49 17.03
N TYR A 119 2.83 2.45 17.59
CA TYR A 119 2.95 3.84 17.15
C TYR A 119 1.67 4.67 17.25
N VAL A 120 0.59 4.32 16.56
CA VAL A 120 -0.66 5.08 16.53
C VAL A 120 -1.86 4.19 16.84
N SER A 121 -2.92 4.77 17.43
CA SER A 121 -4.11 4.06 17.92
C SER A 121 -4.82 3.22 16.85
N ASP A 122 -4.74 3.65 15.60
CA ASP A 122 -5.43 3.01 14.48
C ASP A 122 -4.56 1.95 13.74
N TYR A 123 -3.40 1.58 14.30
CA TYR A 123 -2.58 0.50 13.77
C TYR A 123 -3.01 -0.85 14.36
N LEU A 124 -4.18 -1.31 13.91
CA LEU A 124 -4.75 -2.61 14.29
C LEU A 124 -4.63 -3.58 13.10
N TRP A 125 -3.66 -4.46 13.19
CA TRP A 125 -3.19 -5.27 12.06
C TRP A 125 -3.67 -6.71 12.13
N LEU A 126 -4.25 -7.21 11.04
CA LEU A 126 -4.55 -8.62 10.86
C LEU A 126 -3.27 -9.42 10.57
N CYS A 127 -3.23 -10.64 11.07
CA CYS A 127 -2.09 -11.54 10.89
C CYS A 127 -2.13 -12.22 9.51
N PRO A 128 -1.10 -12.08 8.67
CA PRO A 128 -1.04 -12.71 7.34
C PRO A 128 -1.04 -14.25 7.36
N SER A 129 -0.87 -14.87 8.54
CA SER A 129 -0.86 -16.33 8.71
C SER A 129 -2.21 -16.90 9.17
N GLN A 130 -3.19 -16.06 9.49
CA GLN A 130 -4.52 -16.49 9.90
C GLN A 130 -5.39 -16.74 8.67
N GLU A 131 -5.74 -18.01 8.42
CA GLU A 131 -6.51 -18.42 7.22
C GLU A 131 -7.87 -17.75 7.12
N GLU A 132 -8.60 -17.62 8.24
CA GLU A 132 -9.89 -16.94 8.25
C GLU A 132 -9.77 -15.44 7.92
N ALA A 133 -8.73 -14.77 8.45
CA ALA A 133 -8.46 -13.36 8.14
C ALA A 133 -8.09 -13.17 6.66
N ARG A 134 -7.31 -14.09 6.10
CA ARG A 134 -6.97 -14.10 4.66
C ARG A 134 -8.22 -14.27 3.80
N SER A 135 -9.04 -15.26 4.13
CA SER A 135 -10.30 -15.54 3.40
C SER A 135 -11.25 -14.34 3.47
N PHE A 136 -11.35 -13.70 4.63
CA PHE A 136 -12.14 -12.48 4.82
C PHE A 136 -11.62 -11.34 3.91
N LEU A 137 -10.32 -11.07 3.87
CA LEU A 137 -9.75 -10.02 3.02
C LEU A 137 -9.97 -10.33 1.53
N LEU A 138 -9.76 -11.58 1.11
CA LEU A 138 -9.95 -12.00 -0.29
C LEU A 138 -11.43 -11.94 -0.71
N SER A 139 -12.39 -12.12 0.22
CA SER A 139 -13.80 -11.95 -0.10
C SER A 139 -14.17 -10.53 -0.51
N GLY A 140 -13.53 -9.53 0.11
CA GLY A 140 -13.68 -8.11 -0.29
C GLY A 140 -13.12 -7.84 -1.69
N VAL A 141 -11.96 -8.40 -1.99
CA VAL A 141 -11.34 -8.32 -3.33
C VAL A 141 -12.23 -8.97 -4.40
N GLN A 142 -12.75 -10.17 -4.12
CA GLN A 142 -13.66 -10.86 -5.03
C GLN A 142 -14.93 -10.04 -5.28
N GLU A 143 -15.54 -9.52 -4.24
CA GLU A 143 -16.75 -8.68 -4.38
C GLU A 143 -16.50 -7.42 -5.19
N LEU A 144 -15.33 -6.77 -5.06
CA LEU A 144 -14.95 -5.63 -5.90
C LEU A 144 -14.89 -6.02 -7.37
N ALA A 145 -14.21 -7.13 -7.71
CA ALA A 145 -14.10 -7.63 -9.07
C ALA A 145 -15.48 -8.01 -9.68
N GLU A 146 -16.35 -8.62 -8.87
CA GLU A 146 -17.69 -9.03 -9.32
C GLU A 146 -18.65 -7.85 -9.51
N ARG A 147 -18.48 -6.80 -8.71
CA ARG A 147 -19.45 -5.70 -8.61
C ARG A 147 -19.22 -4.57 -9.62
N TYR A 148 -17.97 -4.30 -9.95
CA TYR A 148 -17.60 -3.13 -10.73
C TYR A 148 -16.79 -3.50 -11.97
N ASP A 149 -16.96 -2.73 -13.04
CA ASP A 149 -16.11 -2.76 -14.24
C ASP A 149 -14.76 -2.06 -13.91
N LEU A 150 -13.78 -2.83 -13.41
CA LEU A 150 -12.49 -2.34 -12.97
C LEU A 150 -11.40 -2.65 -13.98
N ASP A 151 -10.47 -1.71 -14.14
CA ASP A 151 -9.23 -1.95 -14.88
C ASP A 151 -8.14 -2.58 -13.99
N GLY A 152 -8.26 -2.44 -12.66
CA GLY A 152 -7.32 -3.05 -11.71
C GLY A 152 -7.83 -3.10 -10.27
N ILE A 153 -7.12 -3.89 -9.45
CA ILE A 153 -7.25 -3.89 -7.99
C ILE A 153 -5.86 -3.67 -7.38
N HIS A 154 -5.80 -2.72 -6.46
CA HIS A 154 -4.59 -2.20 -5.87
C HIS A 154 -4.55 -2.43 -4.37
N LEU A 155 -3.57 -3.19 -3.89
CA LEU A 155 -3.37 -3.44 -2.46
C LEU A 155 -2.53 -2.33 -1.82
N ASP A 156 -2.93 -1.91 -0.63
CA ASP A 156 -2.13 -1.09 0.27
C ASP A 156 -2.09 -1.72 1.65
N TYR A 157 -1.18 -1.29 2.50
CA TYR A 157 -0.94 -1.89 3.81
C TYR A 157 -0.75 -3.42 3.74
N ILE A 158 -0.19 -3.91 2.64
CA ILE A 158 0.14 -5.32 2.41
C ILE A 158 1.51 -5.64 3.05
N ARG A 159 1.55 -5.57 4.38
CA ARG A 159 2.76 -5.63 5.20
C ARG A 159 2.44 -5.92 6.66
N LEU A 160 3.45 -6.14 7.49
CA LEU A 160 3.32 -6.08 8.95
C LEU A 160 3.60 -4.66 9.45
N PRO A 161 3.29 -4.34 10.72
CA PRO A 161 3.73 -3.09 11.35
C PRO A 161 5.24 -2.90 11.21
N ASP A 162 5.64 -1.66 11.23
CA ASP A 162 7.05 -1.26 11.09
C ASP A 162 7.86 -1.77 12.29
N ILE A 163 8.79 -2.72 12.03
CA ILE A 163 9.75 -3.17 13.06
C ILE A 163 10.83 -2.12 13.28
N PHE A 164 11.14 -1.36 12.23
CA PHE A 164 11.97 -0.15 12.28
C PHE A 164 11.27 0.97 11.55
N LEU A 165 11.20 2.16 12.18
CA LEU A 165 10.62 3.33 11.55
C LEU A 165 11.59 4.01 10.58
N PRO A 166 11.08 4.61 9.51
CA PRO A 166 11.83 5.58 8.72
C PRO A 166 12.40 6.70 9.60
N GLU A 167 13.55 7.22 9.21
CA GLU A 167 14.43 8.07 10.04
C GLU A 167 13.72 9.29 10.65
N GLN A 168 12.92 10.01 9.87
CA GLN A 168 12.24 11.21 10.33
C GLN A 168 11.09 10.94 11.29
N LEU A 169 10.50 9.75 11.25
CA LEU A 169 9.40 9.41 12.15
C LEU A 169 9.89 9.02 13.55
N ARG A 170 11.18 8.68 13.72
CA ARG A 170 11.73 8.12 14.96
C ARG A 170 11.58 9.04 16.16
N THR A 171 11.90 10.32 16.01
CA THR A 171 11.93 11.28 17.13
C THR A 171 10.57 11.50 17.77
N GLN A 172 9.48 11.46 17.01
CA GLN A 172 8.13 11.62 17.56
C GLN A 172 7.68 10.42 18.44
N TYR A 173 8.40 9.28 18.32
CA TYR A 173 8.18 8.09 19.14
C TYR A 173 9.31 7.84 20.15
N GLY A 174 10.13 8.84 20.44
CA GLY A 174 11.25 8.75 21.41
C GLY A 174 12.40 7.86 20.95
N ILE A 175 12.47 7.51 19.67
CA ILE A 175 13.54 6.69 19.08
C ILE A 175 14.61 7.62 18.52
N LYS A 176 15.88 7.38 18.87
CA LYS A 176 17.01 8.16 18.35
C LYS A 176 17.19 7.92 16.84
N LYS A 177 17.53 8.99 16.11
CA LYS A 177 17.99 8.90 14.73
C LYS A 177 19.32 8.13 14.66
N GLY A 178 19.63 7.58 13.50
CA GLY A 178 20.85 6.83 13.25
C GLY A 178 20.59 5.34 13.07
N ASN A 179 21.15 4.48 13.91
CA ASN A 179 21.01 3.03 13.76
C ASN A 179 19.60 2.55 14.11
N ASP A 180 19.17 1.49 13.42
CA ASP A 180 17.92 0.81 13.75
C ASP A 180 18.03 0.17 15.14
N VAL A 181 17.14 0.58 16.03
CA VAL A 181 17.07 0.05 17.39
C VAL A 181 15.93 -0.96 17.45
N TYR A 182 16.27 -2.22 17.71
CA TYR A 182 15.29 -3.29 17.87
C TYR A 182 14.49 -3.08 19.16
N ASN A 183 13.16 -3.16 19.02
CA ASN A 183 12.24 -3.11 20.16
C ASN A 183 11.22 -4.26 20.02
N PRO A 184 11.16 -5.20 20.98
CA PRO A 184 10.23 -6.33 20.94
C PRO A 184 8.74 -5.91 20.99
N ASP A 185 8.42 -4.71 21.44
CA ASP A 185 7.05 -4.18 21.40
C ASP A 185 6.57 -3.90 19.97
N TYR A 186 7.48 -3.68 19.02
CA TYR A 186 7.19 -3.40 17.62
C TYR A 186 7.51 -4.55 16.68
N ASP A 187 7.95 -5.69 17.21
CA ASP A 187 8.20 -6.90 16.42
C ASP A 187 6.97 -7.82 16.43
N PHE A 188 6.29 -7.93 15.28
CA PHE A 188 5.09 -8.72 15.03
C PHE A 188 5.33 -9.73 13.91
N CYS A 189 4.61 -10.86 13.75
CA CYS A 189 3.55 -11.38 14.59
C CYS A 189 4.02 -12.63 15.34
N TYR A 190 3.78 -12.67 16.62
CA TYR A 190 4.07 -13.82 17.50
C TYR A 190 2.78 -14.48 18.03
N CYS A 191 1.68 -14.42 17.30
CA CYS A 191 0.44 -15.12 17.63
C CYS A 191 0.65 -16.65 17.61
N PRO A 192 -0.22 -17.45 18.25
CA PRO A 192 -0.08 -18.92 18.30
C PRO A 192 0.06 -19.55 16.90
N THR A 193 -0.69 -19.06 15.89
CA THR A 193 -0.61 -19.57 14.52
C THR A 193 0.79 -19.39 13.93
N CYS A 194 1.38 -18.20 14.08
CA CYS A 194 2.72 -17.90 13.59
C CYS A 194 3.79 -18.73 14.33
N ARG A 195 3.71 -18.79 15.67
CA ARG A 195 4.65 -19.54 16.50
C ARG A 195 4.64 -21.03 16.16
N ASN A 196 3.46 -21.63 16.14
CA ASN A 196 3.30 -23.06 15.84
C ASN A 196 3.74 -23.38 14.40
N GLY A 197 3.43 -22.50 13.44
CA GLY A 197 3.87 -22.65 12.05
C GLY A 197 5.39 -22.66 11.92
N PHE A 198 6.07 -21.68 12.50
CA PHE A 198 7.52 -21.60 12.43
C PHE A 198 8.20 -22.75 13.20
N LYS A 199 7.69 -23.08 14.41
CA LYS A 199 8.20 -24.22 15.19
C LYS A 199 8.09 -25.53 14.42
N ARG A 200 6.99 -25.76 13.71
CA ARG A 200 6.83 -26.95 12.85
C ARG A 200 7.88 -26.97 11.73
N ASP A 201 8.15 -25.81 11.12
CA ASP A 201 9.02 -25.70 9.94
C ASP A 201 10.52 -25.68 10.29
N TYR A 202 10.89 -25.17 11.48
CA TYR A 202 12.29 -24.95 11.90
C TYR A 202 12.68 -25.57 13.26
N GLY A 203 11.73 -26.17 13.98
CA GLY A 203 11.99 -26.85 15.27
C GLY A 203 12.16 -25.93 16.49
N VAL A 204 12.08 -24.61 16.32
CA VAL A 204 12.32 -23.60 17.37
C VAL A 204 11.11 -22.70 17.53
N ASP A 205 10.73 -22.38 18.78
CA ASP A 205 9.71 -21.37 19.05
C ASP A 205 10.28 -19.96 18.82
N PRO A 206 9.66 -19.10 18.01
CA PRO A 206 10.15 -17.74 17.79
C PRO A 206 10.32 -16.90 19.06
N MET A 207 9.59 -17.21 20.13
CA MET A 207 9.75 -16.52 21.43
C MET A 207 11.15 -16.72 22.03
N GLU A 208 11.81 -17.84 21.73
CA GLU A 208 13.14 -18.21 22.22
C GLU A 208 14.28 -17.63 21.34
N ILE A 209 13.94 -16.99 20.22
CA ILE A 209 14.93 -16.48 19.26
C ILE A 209 15.45 -15.11 19.70
N GLU A 210 16.78 -14.98 19.79
CA GLU A 210 17.46 -13.71 20.02
C GLU A 210 17.59 -12.92 18.72
N PHE A 211 17.45 -11.59 18.83
CA PHE A 211 17.58 -10.65 17.72
C PHE A 211 18.97 -10.74 17.07
N GLY A 212 19.02 -10.71 15.73
CA GLY A 212 20.25 -10.72 14.95
C GLY A 212 20.93 -12.09 14.80
N THR A 213 20.36 -13.16 15.38
CA THR A 213 20.85 -14.53 15.18
C THR A 213 20.39 -15.11 13.84
N ARG A 214 20.99 -16.22 13.40
CA ARG A 214 20.57 -16.95 12.19
C ARG A 214 19.07 -17.28 12.21
N TYR A 215 18.54 -17.74 13.35
CA TYR A 215 17.13 -18.08 13.49
C TYR A 215 16.23 -16.84 13.41
N TRP A 216 16.70 -15.66 13.89
CA TRP A 216 15.95 -14.41 13.72
C TRP A 216 15.79 -14.04 12.24
N TYR A 217 16.83 -14.16 11.42
CA TYR A 217 16.72 -13.91 9.98
C TYR A 217 15.82 -14.93 9.28
N GLN A 218 15.80 -16.19 9.72
CA GLN A 218 14.85 -17.19 9.22
C GLN A 218 13.41 -16.84 9.62
N TRP A 219 13.22 -16.33 10.83
CA TRP A 219 11.92 -15.84 11.31
C TRP A 219 11.43 -14.63 10.52
N VAL A 220 12.29 -13.65 10.24
CA VAL A 220 11.98 -12.51 9.34
C VAL A 220 11.54 -13.01 7.97
N LYS A 221 12.32 -13.92 7.37
CA LYS A 221 12.00 -14.49 6.06
C LYS A 221 10.66 -15.22 6.07
N TRP A 222 10.40 -16.03 7.09
CA TRP A 222 9.17 -16.80 7.20
C TRP A 222 7.93 -15.90 7.24
N ARG A 223 7.97 -14.83 8.00
CA ARG A 223 6.88 -13.84 8.05
C ARG A 223 6.69 -13.12 6.72
N ALA A 224 7.77 -12.73 6.07
CA ALA A 224 7.74 -12.13 4.74
C ALA A 224 7.18 -13.09 3.67
N ASP A 225 7.47 -14.38 3.78
CA ASP A 225 6.91 -15.41 2.91
C ASP A 225 5.39 -15.58 3.11
N LYS A 226 4.85 -15.33 4.32
CA LYS A 226 3.39 -15.33 4.57
C LYS A 226 2.69 -14.17 3.88
N ILE A 227 3.29 -12.98 3.87
CA ILE A 227 2.79 -11.84 3.10
C ILE A 227 2.84 -12.15 1.60
N THR A 228 3.97 -12.66 1.12
CA THR A 228 4.15 -13.05 -0.29
C THR A 228 3.12 -14.08 -0.73
N SER A 229 2.85 -15.09 0.11
CA SER A 229 1.82 -16.10 -0.14
C SER A 229 0.42 -15.48 -0.26
N PHE A 230 0.09 -14.51 0.60
CA PHE A 230 -1.20 -13.80 0.48
C PHE A 230 -1.31 -13.02 -0.83
N VAL A 231 -0.24 -12.33 -1.25
CA VAL A 231 -0.21 -11.62 -2.54
C VAL A 231 -0.37 -12.57 -3.73
N GLN A 232 0.20 -13.78 -3.64
CA GLN A 232 -0.01 -14.82 -4.65
C GLN A 232 -1.47 -15.28 -4.72
N ASP A 233 -2.12 -15.46 -3.56
CA ASP A 233 -3.53 -15.85 -3.51
C ASP A 233 -4.43 -14.71 -4.03
N PHE A 234 -4.15 -13.46 -3.65
CA PHE A 234 -4.80 -12.28 -4.21
C PHE A 234 -4.71 -12.25 -5.75
N HIS A 235 -3.50 -12.37 -6.29
CA HIS A 235 -3.29 -12.37 -7.73
C HIS A 235 -4.08 -13.49 -8.42
N LYS A 236 -4.06 -14.71 -7.87
CA LYS A 236 -4.83 -15.84 -8.39
C LYS A 236 -6.33 -15.57 -8.37
N VAL A 237 -6.87 -15.04 -7.27
CA VAL A 237 -8.30 -14.72 -7.15
C VAL A 237 -8.72 -13.72 -8.22
N VAL A 238 -8.01 -12.62 -8.38
CA VAL A 238 -8.32 -11.59 -9.39
C VAL A 238 -8.23 -12.18 -10.81
N LYS A 239 -7.11 -12.85 -11.14
CA LYS A 239 -6.89 -13.40 -12.49
C LYS A 239 -7.82 -14.58 -12.83
N SER A 240 -8.33 -15.31 -11.83
CA SER A 240 -9.33 -16.36 -12.07
C SER A 240 -10.72 -15.78 -12.36
N TYR A 241 -11.04 -14.59 -11.86
CA TYR A 241 -12.27 -13.87 -12.20
C TYR A 241 -12.20 -13.26 -13.58
N ASP A 242 -11.19 -12.41 -13.81
CA ASP A 242 -10.89 -11.80 -15.11
C ASP A 242 -9.38 -11.54 -15.22
N ASN A 243 -8.73 -12.16 -16.20
CA ASN A 243 -7.30 -12.05 -16.42
C ASN A 243 -6.86 -10.67 -16.95
N THR A 244 -7.79 -9.83 -17.40
CA THR A 244 -7.52 -8.47 -17.88
C THR A 244 -7.42 -7.45 -16.73
N ILE A 245 -8.01 -7.73 -15.56
CA ILE A 245 -7.92 -6.86 -14.38
C ILE A 245 -6.46 -6.83 -13.90
N GLU A 246 -5.83 -5.66 -13.92
CA GLU A 246 -4.47 -5.46 -13.42
C GLU A 246 -4.41 -5.62 -11.90
N THR A 247 -3.34 -6.27 -11.42
CA THR A 247 -3.04 -6.40 -9.98
C THR A 247 -1.83 -5.55 -9.62
N SER A 248 -1.93 -4.77 -8.56
CA SER A 248 -0.86 -3.86 -8.15
C SER A 248 -0.80 -3.66 -6.64
N ALA A 249 0.26 -3.03 -6.14
CA ALA A 249 0.37 -2.70 -4.73
C ALA A 249 1.20 -1.45 -4.45
N ALA A 250 0.76 -0.67 -3.44
CA ALA A 250 1.59 0.30 -2.75
C ALA A 250 2.62 -0.42 -1.88
N VAL A 251 3.90 -0.07 -2.05
CA VAL A 251 5.01 -0.72 -1.34
C VAL A 251 5.98 0.32 -0.79
N PHE A 252 6.81 -0.07 0.19
CA PHE A 252 7.87 0.83 0.67
C PHE A 252 8.89 1.13 -0.44
N ALA A 253 9.58 2.25 -0.29
CA ALA A 253 10.31 2.94 -1.34
C ALA A 253 11.29 2.07 -2.14
N THR A 254 12.03 1.18 -1.48
CA THR A 254 13.02 0.31 -2.15
C THR A 254 12.87 -1.15 -1.69
N PRO A 255 13.34 -2.15 -2.48
CA PRO A 255 13.27 -3.57 -2.10
C PRO A 255 13.95 -3.85 -0.75
N GLY A 256 15.11 -3.23 -0.51
CA GLY A 256 15.87 -3.41 0.72
C GLY A 256 15.15 -2.86 1.94
N THR A 257 14.69 -1.61 1.85
CA THR A 257 13.95 -0.94 2.94
C THR A 257 12.64 -1.65 3.25
N SER A 258 11.89 -2.03 2.22
CA SER A 258 10.59 -2.70 2.40
C SER A 258 10.72 -4.07 3.10
N TYR A 259 11.72 -4.85 2.72
CA TYR A 259 11.99 -6.13 3.37
C TYR A 259 12.43 -5.95 4.83
N ARG A 260 13.34 -5.00 5.07
CA ARG A 260 13.94 -4.76 6.39
C ARG A 260 12.94 -4.18 7.39
N TYR A 261 12.09 -3.24 6.97
CA TYR A 261 11.22 -2.48 7.88
C TYR A 261 9.84 -3.10 8.05
N VAL A 262 9.28 -3.69 6.98
CA VAL A 262 7.86 -4.09 6.96
C VAL A 262 7.61 -5.46 6.31
N PHE A 263 8.65 -6.26 6.11
CA PHE A 263 8.60 -7.63 5.62
C PHE A 263 8.04 -7.80 4.21
N GLN A 264 8.05 -6.76 3.38
CA GLN A 264 7.63 -6.85 1.98
C GLN A 264 8.76 -7.38 1.09
N GLN A 265 8.52 -8.47 0.38
CA GLN A 265 9.41 -9.02 -0.66
C GLN A 265 8.85 -8.71 -2.04
N TRP A 266 8.46 -7.46 -2.30
CA TRP A 266 7.69 -7.10 -3.47
C TRP A 266 8.38 -7.37 -4.82
N ALA A 267 9.69 -7.44 -4.86
CA ALA A 267 10.42 -7.89 -6.06
C ALA A 267 10.02 -9.32 -6.51
N LYS A 268 9.50 -10.16 -5.61
CA LYS A 268 9.05 -11.53 -5.89
C LYS A 268 7.55 -11.64 -6.16
N TRP A 269 6.78 -10.58 -6.01
CA TRP A 269 5.32 -10.65 -6.14
C TRP A 269 4.89 -10.76 -7.61
N PRO A 270 3.88 -11.56 -7.95
CA PRO A 270 3.42 -11.77 -9.32
C PRO A 270 2.53 -10.63 -9.85
N LEU A 271 2.67 -9.44 -9.29
CA LEU A 271 1.84 -8.29 -9.62
C LEU A 271 2.24 -7.66 -10.95
N ASP A 272 1.25 -7.08 -11.64
CA ASP A 272 1.43 -6.44 -12.96
C ASP A 272 2.20 -5.11 -12.83
N SER A 273 2.00 -4.36 -11.73
CA SER A 273 2.76 -3.14 -11.43
C SER A 273 2.93 -2.91 -9.94
N LEU A 274 3.89 -2.08 -9.58
CA LEU A 274 4.18 -1.68 -8.21
C LEU A 274 4.29 -0.15 -8.12
N GLN A 275 3.74 0.40 -7.03
CA GLN A 275 3.78 1.81 -6.72
C GLN A 275 4.59 2.03 -5.44
N PRO A 276 5.94 2.09 -5.53
CA PRO A 276 6.76 2.39 -4.37
C PRO A 276 6.43 3.78 -3.83
N MET A 277 6.09 3.85 -2.54
CA MET A 277 5.85 5.10 -1.80
C MET A 277 7.19 5.79 -1.51
N ILE A 278 7.70 6.53 -2.49
CA ILE A 278 9.01 7.19 -2.40
C ILE A 278 8.83 8.54 -1.71
N TYR A 279 8.38 8.47 -0.46
CA TYR A 279 8.09 9.63 0.40
C TYR A 279 9.40 10.11 1.05
N HIS A 280 10.22 10.80 0.24
CA HIS A 280 11.63 11.08 0.46
C HIS A 280 11.94 11.71 1.83
N GLU A 281 11.10 12.63 2.34
CA GLU A 281 11.33 13.25 3.65
C GLU A 281 11.25 12.26 4.82
N TYR A 282 10.44 11.19 4.74
CA TYR A 282 10.43 10.17 5.78
C TYR A 282 11.79 9.48 5.94
N TYR A 283 12.57 9.41 4.87
CA TYR A 283 13.90 8.80 4.85
C TYR A 283 15.03 9.81 5.05
N ASP A 284 14.73 11.06 5.40
CA ASP A 284 15.69 12.16 5.53
C ASP A 284 16.46 12.42 4.23
N LYS A 285 15.75 12.42 3.10
CA LYS A 285 16.29 12.56 1.75
C LYS A 285 15.66 13.75 1.02
N GLY A 286 16.38 14.28 0.03
CA GLY A 286 15.88 15.27 -0.91
C GLY A 286 15.17 14.63 -2.11
N VAL A 287 14.58 15.47 -2.97
CA VAL A 287 13.82 15.07 -4.17
C VAL A 287 14.64 14.19 -5.14
N GLU A 288 15.95 14.42 -5.26
CA GLU A 288 16.82 13.62 -6.14
C GLU A 288 16.85 12.13 -5.77
N TRP A 289 16.70 11.80 -4.50
CA TRP A 289 16.65 10.42 -4.04
C TRP A 289 15.46 9.63 -4.62
N ILE A 290 14.41 10.31 -5.08
CA ILE A 290 13.28 9.66 -5.77
C ILE A 290 13.81 8.87 -6.97
N GLY A 291 14.73 9.45 -7.73
CA GLY A 291 15.35 8.76 -8.86
C GLY A 291 16.20 7.56 -8.44
N GLU A 292 16.95 7.64 -7.35
CA GLU A 292 17.75 6.53 -6.83
C GLU A 292 16.85 5.35 -6.41
N ALA A 293 15.79 5.64 -5.67
CA ALA A 293 14.82 4.62 -5.22
C ALA A 293 14.09 3.96 -6.42
N VAL A 294 13.71 4.74 -7.43
CA VAL A 294 13.16 4.21 -8.68
C VAL A 294 14.14 3.26 -9.36
N LEU A 295 15.41 3.63 -9.48
CA LEU A 295 16.43 2.79 -10.11
C LEU A 295 16.56 1.44 -9.40
N GLU A 296 16.55 1.41 -8.05
CA GLU A 296 16.53 0.15 -7.29
C GLU A 296 15.29 -0.69 -7.63
N GLY A 297 14.11 -0.04 -7.71
CA GLY A 297 12.86 -0.71 -8.05
C GLY A 297 12.87 -1.32 -9.46
N VAL A 298 13.25 -0.53 -10.46
CA VAL A 298 13.30 -0.95 -11.87
C VAL A 298 14.32 -2.07 -12.07
N SER A 299 15.42 -2.09 -11.32
CA SER A 299 16.46 -3.14 -11.40
C SER A 299 15.92 -4.54 -11.04
N THR A 300 14.75 -4.63 -10.38
CA THR A 300 14.07 -5.90 -10.10
C THR A 300 13.32 -6.49 -11.31
N GLY A 301 13.25 -5.76 -12.42
CA GLY A 301 12.48 -6.15 -13.61
C GLY A 301 10.98 -5.90 -13.52
N LYS A 302 10.50 -5.21 -12.47
CA LYS A 302 9.09 -4.88 -12.27
C LYS A 302 8.69 -3.58 -12.97
N LYS A 303 7.41 -3.48 -13.37
CA LYS A 303 6.78 -2.22 -13.80
C LYS A 303 6.61 -1.33 -12.56
N ILE A 304 7.29 -0.17 -12.56
CA ILE A 304 7.31 0.78 -11.46
C ILE A 304 6.60 2.08 -11.86
N LEU A 305 5.57 2.45 -11.12
CA LEU A 305 5.02 3.80 -11.13
C LEU A 305 5.50 4.49 -9.86
N ALA A 306 6.26 5.56 -9.98
CA ALA A 306 6.82 6.24 -8.81
C ALA A 306 5.72 6.88 -7.97
N GLY A 307 5.52 6.40 -6.75
CA GLY A 307 4.58 6.96 -5.77
C GLY A 307 5.17 8.21 -5.11
N ILE A 308 4.62 9.38 -5.39
CA ILE A 308 5.16 10.68 -4.94
C ILE A 308 4.16 11.36 -4.00
N LEU A 309 4.61 11.71 -2.79
CA LEU A 309 3.80 12.40 -1.80
C LEU A 309 3.82 13.91 -2.03
N LEU A 310 2.72 14.46 -2.56
CA LEU A 310 2.55 15.88 -2.87
C LEU A 310 2.67 16.78 -1.62
N GLY A 311 2.28 16.28 -0.46
CA GLY A 311 2.39 17.01 0.80
C GLY A 311 3.82 17.42 1.18
N PHE A 312 4.83 16.69 0.71
CA PHE A 312 6.24 16.96 0.97
C PHE A 312 6.88 17.95 -0.02
N MET A 313 6.23 18.24 -1.14
CA MET A 313 6.76 19.19 -2.11
C MET A 313 6.72 20.61 -1.52
N LYS A 314 7.86 21.29 -1.47
CA LYS A 314 8.05 22.63 -0.88
C LYS A 314 7.82 23.74 -1.90
N SER A 315 7.90 23.40 -3.19
CA SER A 315 7.75 24.34 -4.29
C SER A 315 7.24 23.64 -5.56
N GLU A 316 6.72 24.41 -6.51
CA GLU A 316 6.37 23.93 -7.85
C GLU A 316 7.55 23.30 -8.58
N ALA A 317 8.77 23.84 -8.38
CA ALA A 317 9.97 23.26 -8.96
C ALA A 317 10.25 21.85 -8.43
N GLU A 318 10.01 21.59 -7.13
CA GLU A 318 10.16 20.24 -6.57
C GLU A 318 9.10 19.28 -7.13
N VAL A 319 7.85 19.73 -7.37
CA VAL A 319 6.82 18.91 -8.01
C VAL A 319 7.30 18.45 -9.40
N LYS A 320 7.74 19.37 -10.23
CA LYS A 320 8.23 19.05 -11.59
C LYS A 320 9.48 18.15 -11.52
N ARG A 321 10.44 18.48 -10.67
CA ARG A 321 11.68 17.73 -10.52
C ARG A 321 11.45 16.29 -10.04
N SER A 322 10.48 16.06 -9.14
CA SER A 322 10.16 14.73 -8.63
C SER A 322 9.71 13.76 -9.72
N ALA A 323 8.86 14.22 -10.64
CA ALA A 323 8.45 13.42 -11.81
C ALA A 323 9.64 13.19 -12.78
N GLU A 324 10.37 14.26 -13.09
CA GLU A 324 11.52 14.22 -14.00
C GLU A 324 12.55 13.18 -13.57
N VAL A 325 13.02 13.22 -12.30
CA VAL A 325 14.03 12.28 -11.81
C VAL A 325 13.52 10.84 -11.79
N ALA A 326 12.24 10.63 -11.46
CA ALA A 326 11.64 9.32 -11.51
C ALA A 326 11.66 8.72 -12.93
N LEU A 327 11.24 9.51 -13.92
CA LEU A 327 11.15 9.07 -15.32
C LEU A 327 12.54 8.87 -15.95
N GLN A 328 13.52 9.73 -15.62
CA GLN A 328 14.91 9.60 -16.06
C GLN A 328 15.54 8.30 -15.56
N LYS A 329 15.11 7.77 -14.43
CA LYS A 329 15.60 6.52 -13.83
C LYS A 329 14.79 5.29 -14.20
N GLY A 330 13.84 5.42 -15.13
CA GLY A 330 13.16 4.30 -15.78
C GLY A 330 11.80 3.95 -15.19
N ALA A 331 11.20 4.82 -14.36
CA ALA A 331 9.80 4.65 -13.99
C ALA A 331 8.91 4.68 -15.25
N GLN A 332 7.94 3.76 -15.32
CA GLN A 332 6.96 3.70 -16.40
C GLN A 332 5.79 4.68 -16.18
N GLY A 333 5.87 5.50 -15.16
CA GLY A 333 4.92 6.56 -14.86
C GLY A 333 5.07 7.09 -13.44
N VAL A 334 4.16 7.98 -13.08
CA VAL A 334 4.05 8.57 -11.73
C VAL A 334 2.67 8.32 -11.17
N CYS A 335 2.59 8.02 -9.89
CA CYS A 335 1.35 7.98 -9.13
C CYS A 335 1.42 9.02 -8.00
N TRP A 336 0.62 10.07 -8.14
CA TRP A 336 0.59 11.17 -7.18
C TRP A 336 -0.22 10.83 -5.94
N PHE A 337 0.33 10.98 -4.76
CA PHE A 337 -0.37 10.85 -3.50
C PHE A 337 -0.54 12.24 -2.86
N VAL A 338 -1.70 12.81 -2.78
CA VAL A 338 -3.03 12.24 -2.95
C VAL A 338 -3.98 13.28 -3.56
N TYR A 339 -5.07 12.81 -4.15
CA TYR A 339 -6.19 13.67 -4.52
C TYR A 339 -7.34 13.51 -3.50
N PRO A 340 -7.97 14.57 -2.99
CA PRO A 340 -7.74 15.99 -3.33
C PRO A 340 -6.33 16.49 -3.00
N VAL A 341 -5.82 17.38 -3.86
CA VAL A 341 -4.44 17.91 -3.72
C VAL A 341 -4.29 18.70 -2.42
N PRO A 342 -3.34 18.34 -1.53
CA PRO A 342 -3.20 18.95 -0.22
C PRO A 342 -2.72 20.43 -0.25
N LYS A 343 -2.06 20.83 -1.36
CA LYS A 343 -1.57 22.19 -1.60
C LYS A 343 -2.14 22.69 -2.93
N PRO A 344 -3.30 23.37 -2.90
CA PRO A 344 -3.99 23.83 -4.13
C PRO A 344 -3.13 24.72 -5.03
N GLU A 345 -2.20 25.48 -4.46
CA GLU A 345 -1.24 26.31 -5.18
C GLU A 345 -0.31 25.53 -6.11
N HIS A 346 -0.10 24.24 -5.84
CA HIS A 346 0.73 23.36 -6.69
C HIS A 346 -0.02 22.74 -7.87
N LYS A 347 -1.33 22.94 -8.01
CA LYS A 347 -2.14 22.30 -9.08
C LYS A 347 -1.58 22.55 -10.48
N GLY A 348 -1.16 23.79 -10.77
CA GLY A 348 -0.54 24.14 -12.04
C GLY A 348 0.72 23.32 -12.33
N ALA A 349 1.61 23.25 -11.36
CA ALA A 349 2.85 22.47 -11.51
C ALA A 349 2.61 20.95 -11.61
N ILE A 350 1.59 20.43 -10.91
CA ILE A 350 1.19 19.03 -11.00
C ILE A 350 0.65 18.74 -12.41
N ALA A 351 -0.24 19.60 -12.95
CA ALA A 351 -0.77 19.45 -14.29
C ALA A 351 0.35 19.48 -15.34
N GLU A 352 1.27 20.47 -15.29
CA GLU A 352 2.41 20.56 -16.19
C GLU A 352 3.31 19.32 -16.09
N ALA A 353 3.68 18.88 -14.87
CA ALA A 353 4.49 17.69 -14.66
C ALA A 353 3.78 16.43 -15.21
N THR A 354 2.48 16.30 -14.95
CA THR A 354 1.69 15.15 -15.40
C THR A 354 1.57 15.12 -16.94
N HIS A 355 1.32 16.26 -17.58
CA HIS A 355 1.25 16.32 -19.06
C HIS A 355 2.62 16.13 -19.73
N SER A 356 3.72 16.31 -19.00
CA SER A 356 5.08 16.06 -19.50
C SER A 356 5.50 14.59 -19.45
N ILE A 357 4.71 13.73 -18.79
CA ILE A 357 4.92 12.28 -18.71
C ILE A 357 4.52 11.61 -20.01
#